data_0ac003bb00882182419ea50a2335b877
#
_entry.id   0ac003bb00882182419ea50a2335b877
#
_cell.length_a   1.000
_cell.length_b   1.000
_cell.length_c   1.000
_cell.angle_alpha   90.00
_cell.angle_beta   90.00
_cell.angle_gamma   90.00
#
_symmetry.space_group_name_H-M   'P 1'
#
loop_
_entity.id
_entity.type
_entity.pdbx_description
1 polymer ?
#
loop_
_entity_poly.entity_id
_entity_poly.type
_entity_poly.pdbx_seq_one_letter_code
_entity_poly.pdbx_strand_id
1 'polypeptide(L)'
;MTLPSLDIKDLAFAYPDGNQALFGVNLTIQKGERVALLGPNGAGKTTLVMHMNGIHPTAHGSVTISGELVDTTNKESLQRIRSKVGIVFQDPDDQLFMPTVGEDIAFGPYNMGLRGAELDAVVDNALAQVGMSEFKNRPPHHLSFGQRRRVAVATVLAMKPEILVLDEPSSNLDPASRRELADILRSLDITMVMVTHDLPYAYELCERSVILSGGIIVADGSTHSILTNESLLKTNRLELPVGFSISQRA
;
A
#
# COMPACT_ATOMS: atom_id res chain seq x y z
N MET A 1 -12.35 -4.22 23.15
CA MET A 1 -11.33 -4.54 22.15
C MET A 1 -11.59 -3.70 20.93
N THR A 2 -10.61 -2.96 20.44
CA THR A 2 -10.73 -2.20 19.18
C THR A 2 -10.73 -3.19 18.01
N LEU A 3 -11.61 -2.96 17.02
CA LEU A 3 -11.61 -3.76 15.79
C LEU A 3 -10.31 -3.53 15.01
N PRO A 4 -9.70 -4.58 14.43
CA PRO A 4 -8.54 -4.43 13.55
C PRO A 4 -8.93 -3.66 12.29
N SER A 5 -7.97 -2.92 11.72
CA SER A 5 -8.16 -2.25 10.43
C SER A 5 -8.29 -3.26 9.30
N LEU A 6 -7.50 -4.35 9.35
CA LEU A 6 -7.55 -5.46 8.39
C LEU A 6 -7.57 -6.79 9.14
N ASP A 7 -8.48 -7.69 8.75
CA ASP A 7 -8.51 -9.07 9.26
C ASP A 7 -8.77 -10.04 8.10
N ILE A 8 -7.77 -10.84 7.78
CA ILE A 8 -7.80 -11.86 6.72
C ILE A 8 -7.76 -13.22 7.39
N LYS A 9 -8.74 -14.09 7.06
CA LYS A 9 -8.85 -15.44 7.62
C LYS A 9 -8.94 -16.46 6.51
N ASP A 10 -8.03 -17.43 6.54
CA ASP A 10 -7.97 -18.60 5.67
C ASP A 10 -8.16 -18.27 4.18
N LEU A 11 -7.57 -17.15 3.73
CA LEU A 11 -7.72 -16.69 2.35
C LEU A 11 -6.95 -17.56 1.39
N ALA A 12 -7.68 -18.27 0.53
CA ALA A 12 -7.11 -19.02 -0.59
C ALA A 12 -7.66 -18.47 -1.92
N PHE A 13 -6.79 -18.42 -2.93
CA PHE A 13 -7.15 -17.88 -4.24
C PHE A 13 -6.37 -18.55 -5.37
N ALA A 14 -7.10 -18.94 -6.41
CA ALA A 14 -6.55 -19.37 -7.68
C ALA A 14 -7.06 -18.48 -8.81
N TYR A 15 -6.19 -18.16 -9.75
CA TYR A 15 -6.56 -17.46 -10.98
C TYR A 15 -7.42 -18.35 -11.89
N PRO A 16 -8.16 -17.77 -12.87
CA PRO A 16 -9.00 -18.57 -13.79
C PRO A 16 -8.25 -19.60 -14.63
N ASP A 17 -6.95 -19.43 -14.82
CA ASP A 17 -6.07 -20.40 -15.48
C ASP A 17 -5.68 -21.59 -14.61
N GLY A 18 -6.18 -21.64 -13.36
CA GLY A 18 -5.89 -22.70 -12.37
C GLY A 18 -4.62 -22.48 -11.55
N ASN A 19 -3.87 -21.40 -11.79
CA ASN A 19 -2.68 -21.08 -10.99
C ASN A 19 -3.08 -20.59 -9.60
N GLN A 20 -2.81 -21.39 -8.57
CA GLN A 20 -3.10 -21.01 -7.19
C GLN A 20 -2.02 -20.08 -6.64
N ALA A 21 -2.44 -18.91 -6.17
CA ALA A 21 -1.57 -17.85 -5.71
C ALA A 21 -1.54 -17.68 -4.17
N LEU A 22 -2.64 -18.05 -3.48
CA LEU A 22 -2.75 -17.97 -2.03
C LEU A 22 -3.30 -19.27 -1.45
N PHE A 23 -2.75 -19.71 -0.31
CA PHE A 23 -3.02 -21.03 0.29
C PHE A 23 -3.39 -20.89 1.78
N GLY A 24 -4.51 -20.26 2.11
CA GLY A 24 -4.98 -20.14 3.49
C GLY A 24 -4.23 -19.05 4.28
N VAL A 25 -4.10 -17.86 3.70
CA VAL A 25 -3.42 -16.71 4.33
C VAL A 25 -4.26 -16.21 5.51
N ASN A 26 -3.59 -16.03 6.67
CA ASN A 26 -4.15 -15.38 7.85
C ASN A 26 -3.30 -14.16 8.18
N LEU A 27 -3.91 -12.98 8.29
CA LEU A 27 -3.21 -11.72 8.59
C LEU A 27 -4.16 -10.74 9.28
N THR A 28 -3.78 -10.28 10.46
CA THR A 28 -4.51 -9.24 11.18
C THR A 28 -3.63 -8.02 11.37
N ILE A 29 -4.11 -6.83 11.00
CA ILE A 29 -3.40 -5.55 11.16
C ILE A 29 -4.25 -4.62 12.02
N GLN A 30 -3.68 -4.10 13.10
CA GLN A 30 -4.35 -3.18 14.00
C GLN A 30 -4.37 -1.76 13.45
N LYS A 31 -5.26 -0.92 13.97
CA LYS A 31 -5.32 0.50 13.60
C LYS A 31 -4.00 1.20 13.95
N GLY A 32 -3.47 1.94 12.99
CA GLY A 32 -2.20 2.68 13.12
C GLY A 32 -0.94 1.84 12.94
N GLU A 33 -1.03 0.49 12.80
CA GLU A 33 0.15 -0.32 12.49
C GLU A 33 0.71 -0.01 11.10
N ARG A 34 2.03 -0.08 11.01
CA ARG A 34 2.79 -0.01 9.75
C ARG A 34 3.48 -1.35 9.51
N VAL A 35 2.97 -2.07 8.51
CA VAL A 35 3.39 -3.44 8.23
C VAL A 35 4.05 -3.51 6.85
N ALA A 36 5.27 -4.07 6.79
CA ALA A 36 5.91 -4.42 5.53
C ALA A 36 5.52 -5.85 5.13
N LEU A 37 4.96 -6.01 3.94
CA LEU A 37 4.69 -7.30 3.31
C LEU A 37 5.86 -7.63 2.37
N LEU A 38 6.75 -8.48 2.87
CA LEU A 38 7.97 -8.91 2.21
C LEU A 38 7.77 -10.24 1.48
N GLY A 39 8.63 -10.55 0.54
CA GLY A 39 8.65 -11.84 -0.12
C GLY A 39 9.18 -11.77 -1.55
N PRO A 40 9.57 -12.91 -2.15
CA PRO A 40 10.10 -12.95 -3.51
C PRO A 40 9.04 -12.58 -4.55
N ASN A 41 9.48 -12.32 -5.77
CA ASN A 41 8.57 -12.14 -6.90
C ASN A 41 7.76 -13.42 -7.12
N GLY A 42 6.46 -13.26 -7.42
CA GLY A 42 5.53 -14.38 -7.57
C GLY A 42 5.05 -15.02 -6.25
N ALA A 43 5.39 -14.44 -5.08
CA ALA A 43 4.93 -14.97 -3.78
C ALA A 43 3.44 -14.79 -3.50
N GLY A 44 2.72 -13.98 -4.31
CA GLY A 44 1.30 -13.68 -4.11
C GLY A 44 1.02 -12.32 -3.44
N LYS A 45 2.03 -11.46 -3.24
CA LYS A 45 1.88 -10.18 -2.54
C LYS A 45 0.84 -9.26 -3.19
N THR A 46 0.97 -8.99 -4.48
CA THR A 46 0.01 -8.17 -5.23
C THR A 46 -1.38 -8.80 -5.24
N THR A 47 -1.46 -10.13 -5.37
CA THR A 47 -2.74 -10.86 -5.26
C THR A 47 -3.39 -10.64 -3.91
N LEU A 48 -2.62 -10.73 -2.82
CA LEU A 48 -3.12 -10.47 -1.46
C LEU A 48 -3.62 -9.03 -1.32
N VAL A 49 -2.87 -8.06 -1.81
CA VAL A 49 -3.26 -6.64 -1.81
C VAL A 49 -4.57 -6.40 -2.57
N MET A 50 -4.76 -7.04 -3.72
CA MET A 50 -5.98 -6.88 -4.53
C MET A 50 -7.24 -7.46 -3.87
N HIS A 51 -7.12 -8.35 -2.89
CA HIS A 51 -8.25 -8.78 -2.07
C HIS A 51 -8.63 -7.75 -1.00
N MET A 52 -7.69 -6.93 -0.52
CA MET A 52 -7.95 -5.93 0.54
C MET A 52 -8.97 -4.86 0.12
N ASN A 53 -9.03 -4.51 -1.17
CA ASN A 53 -10.00 -3.53 -1.70
C ASN A 53 -11.05 -4.15 -2.65
N GLY A 54 -11.14 -5.48 -2.69
CA GLY A 54 -12.12 -6.20 -3.49
C GLY A 54 -11.94 -6.06 -5.01
N ILE A 55 -10.70 -5.94 -5.50
CA ILE A 55 -10.39 -6.12 -6.93
C ILE A 55 -10.54 -7.61 -7.28
N HIS A 56 -10.00 -8.50 -6.42
CA HIS A 56 -10.24 -9.93 -6.53
C HIS A 56 -11.38 -10.38 -5.62
N PRO A 57 -12.28 -11.25 -6.10
CA PRO A 57 -13.32 -11.84 -5.27
C PRO A 57 -12.72 -12.84 -4.27
N THR A 58 -13.24 -12.85 -3.05
CA THR A 58 -12.87 -13.83 -2.03
C THR A 58 -13.78 -15.05 -2.16
N ALA A 59 -13.27 -16.10 -2.81
CA ALA A 59 -14.01 -17.35 -2.98
C ALA A 59 -13.84 -18.31 -1.79
N HIS A 60 -12.73 -18.24 -1.07
CA HIS A 60 -12.43 -19.04 0.10
C HIS A 60 -11.77 -18.20 1.18
N GLY A 61 -12.22 -18.37 2.42
CA GLY A 61 -11.82 -17.53 3.55
C GLY A 61 -12.60 -16.23 3.63
N SER A 62 -12.05 -15.22 4.29
CA SER A 62 -12.67 -13.90 4.42
C SER A 62 -11.64 -12.77 4.51
N VAL A 63 -12.01 -11.61 4.03
CA VAL A 63 -11.28 -10.35 4.21
C VAL A 63 -12.24 -9.34 4.82
N THR A 64 -11.84 -8.73 5.93
CA THR A 64 -12.65 -7.75 6.68
C THR A 64 -11.85 -6.48 6.86
N ILE A 65 -12.44 -5.32 6.54
CA ILE A 65 -11.86 -4.00 6.70
C ILE A 65 -12.64 -3.23 7.76
N SER A 66 -11.99 -2.91 8.88
CA SER A 66 -12.61 -2.18 10.01
C SER A 66 -13.96 -2.80 10.43
N GLY A 67 -14.03 -4.14 10.46
CA GLY A 67 -15.24 -4.90 10.82
C GLY A 67 -16.25 -5.10 9.69
N GLU A 68 -16.03 -4.56 8.48
CA GLU A 68 -16.89 -4.74 7.31
C GLU A 68 -16.30 -5.81 6.37
N LEU A 69 -17.10 -6.83 6.05
CA LEU A 69 -16.68 -7.90 5.12
C LEU A 69 -16.53 -7.34 3.69
N VAL A 70 -15.46 -7.69 3.02
CA VAL A 70 -15.24 -7.36 1.60
C VAL A 70 -16.11 -8.30 0.74
N ASP A 71 -17.28 -7.80 0.37
CA ASP A 71 -18.22 -8.50 -0.50
C ASP A 71 -18.20 -7.89 -1.90
N THR A 72 -17.59 -8.59 -2.85
CA THR A 72 -17.46 -8.14 -4.24
C THR A 72 -18.75 -8.27 -5.06
N THR A 73 -19.78 -8.91 -4.52
CA THR A 73 -21.10 -9.04 -5.17
C THR A 73 -22.01 -7.84 -4.88
N ASN A 74 -21.74 -7.11 -3.78
CA ASN A 74 -22.47 -5.93 -3.38
C ASN A 74 -21.72 -4.65 -3.76
N LYS A 75 -22.22 -3.91 -4.76
CA LYS A 75 -21.59 -2.68 -5.26
C LYS A 75 -21.46 -1.58 -4.21
N GLU A 76 -22.46 -1.41 -3.33
CA GLU A 76 -22.45 -0.36 -2.29
C GLU A 76 -21.41 -0.68 -1.20
N SER A 77 -21.36 -1.95 -0.75
CA SER A 77 -20.32 -2.42 0.17
C SER A 77 -18.94 -2.23 -0.43
N LEU A 78 -18.75 -2.65 -1.68
CA LEU A 78 -17.49 -2.54 -2.38
C LEU A 78 -17.03 -1.06 -2.53
N GLN A 79 -17.95 -0.13 -2.78
CA GLN A 79 -17.63 1.30 -2.84
C GLN A 79 -17.18 1.82 -1.47
N ARG A 80 -17.83 1.42 -0.37
CA ARG A 80 -17.40 1.77 0.99
C ARG A 80 -16.03 1.20 1.32
N ILE A 81 -15.78 -0.06 0.97
CA ILE A 81 -14.45 -0.70 1.17
C ILE A 81 -13.37 0.06 0.39
N ARG A 82 -13.61 0.40 -0.87
CA ARG A 82 -12.65 1.13 -1.70
C ARG A 82 -12.38 2.56 -1.23
N SER A 83 -13.31 3.17 -0.50
CA SER A 83 -13.05 4.45 0.16
C SER A 83 -12.19 4.31 1.41
N LYS A 84 -12.21 3.13 2.09
CA LYS A 84 -11.42 2.85 3.29
C LYS A 84 -10.00 2.35 2.96
N VAL A 85 -9.82 1.64 1.85
CA VAL A 85 -8.53 1.05 1.45
C VAL A 85 -8.04 1.72 0.18
N GLY A 86 -7.07 2.60 0.32
CA GLY A 86 -6.41 3.25 -0.81
C GLY A 86 -5.16 2.48 -1.22
N ILE A 87 -5.02 2.19 -2.51
CA ILE A 87 -3.86 1.51 -3.08
C ILE A 87 -3.08 2.48 -3.95
N VAL A 88 -1.78 2.58 -3.72
CA VAL A 88 -0.82 3.24 -4.61
C VAL A 88 -0.07 2.16 -5.38
N PHE A 89 -0.26 2.15 -6.69
CA PHE A 89 0.34 1.14 -7.58
C PHE A 89 1.85 1.36 -7.80
N GLN A 90 2.54 0.30 -8.19
CA GLN A 90 3.98 0.30 -8.43
C GLN A 90 4.39 1.26 -9.54
N ASP A 91 3.64 1.38 -10.63
CA ASP A 91 3.88 2.37 -11.66
C ASP A 91 2.89 3.53 -11.50
N PRO A 92 3.33 4.77 -11.28
CA PRO A 92 2.42 5.91 -11.19
C PRO A 92 1.66 6.17 -12.49
N ASP A 93 2.18 5.73 -13.65
CA ASP A 93 1.50 5.90 -14.94
C ASP A 93 0.27 4.98 -15.08
N ASP A 94 0.18 3.90 -14.29
CA ASP A 94 -1.04 3.07 -14.16
C ASP A 94 -2.15 3.77 -13.36
N GLN A 95 -1.82 4.86 -12.65
CA GLN A 95 -2.73 5.55 -11.73
C GLN A 95 -3.06 6.97 -12.17
N LEU A 96 -2.16 7.65 -12.88
CA LEU A 96 -2.31 9.03 -13.32
C LEU A 96 -2.72 9.07 -14.80
N PHE A 97 -3.95 9.46 -15.07
CA PHE A 97 -4.55 9.40 -16.41
C PHE A 97 -5.32 10.65 -16.80
N MET A 98 -5.45 11.63 -15.90
CA MET A 98 -6.15 12.88 -16.18
C MET A 98 -5.22 13.92 -16.86
N PRO A 99 -5.78 14.94 -17.53
CA PRO A 99 -5.00 15.98 -18.19
C PRO A 99 -4.08 16.77 -17.24
N THR A 100 -4.49 16.95 -15.99
CA THR A 100 -3.72 17.68 -14.98
C THR A 100 -3.62 16.93 -13.65
N VAL A 101 -2.57 17.22 -12.89
CA VAL A 101 -2.35 16.70 -11.54
C VAL A 101 -3.55 16.96 -10.62
N GLY A 102 -4.11 18.18 -10.68
CA GLY A 102 -5.26 18.52 -9.85
C GLY A 102 -6.50 17.69 -10.20
N GLU A 103 -6.71 17.39 -11.47
CA GLU A 103 -7.83 16.54 -11.92
C GLU A 103 -7.65 15.08 -11.52
N ASP A 104 -6.41 14.53 -11.56
CA ASP A 104 -6.12 13.19 -11.05
C ASP A 104 -6.45 13.09 -9.55
N ILE A 105 -6.04 14.07 -8.75
CA ILE A 105 -6.31 14.09 -7.31
C ILE A 105 -7.80 14.29 -7.04
N ALA A 106 -8.49 15.11 -7.85
CA ALA A 106 -9.92 15.35 -7.73
C ALA A 106 -10.79 14.13 -8.07
N PHE A 107 -10.28 13.20 -8.89
CA PHE A 107 -11.07 12.10 -9.45
C PHE A 107 -11.75 11.24 -8.38
N GLY A 108 -11.00 10.79 -7.36
CA GLY A 108 -11.54 9.98 -6.27
C GLY A 108 -12.60 10.74 -5.45
N PRO A 109 -12.28 11.90 -4.86
CA PRO A 109 -13.22 12.73 -4.11
C PRO A 109 -14.46 13.15 -4.91
N TYR A 110 -14.28 13.45 -6.20
CA TYR A 110 -15.42 13.76 -7.09
C TYR A 110 -16.39 12.58 -7.21
N ASN A 111 -15.88 11.35 -7.37
CA ASN A 111 -16.70 10.13 -7.41
C ASN A 111 -17.34 9.80 -6.05
N MET A 112 -16.79 10.32 -4.95
CA MET A 112 -17.40 10.26 -3.62
C MET A 112 -18.46 11.34 -3.38
N GLY A 113 -18.71 12.22 -4.36
CA GLY A 113 -19.76 13.23 -4.32
C GLY A 113 -19.30 14.65 -3.99
N LEU A 114 -18.01 14.90 -3.72
CA LEU A 114 -17.51 16.25 -3.43
C LEU A 114 -17.56 17.12 -4.69
N ARG A 115 -17.85 18.42 -4.52
CA ARG A 115 -17.97 19.38 -5.61
C ARG A 115 -17.48 20.78 -5.19
N GLY A 116 -17.16 21.61 -6.17
CA GLY A 116 -16.85 23.03 -5.98
C GLY A 116 -15.73 23.27 -4.97
N ALA A 117 -15.88 24.29 -4.12
CA ALA A 117 -14.86 24.72 -3.17
C ALA A 117 -14.41 23.63 -2.18
N GLU A 118 -15.28 22.69 -1.82
CA GLU A 118 -14.91 21.57 -0.96
C GLU A 118 -13.96 20.60 -1.66
N LEU A 119 -14.23 20.29 -2.93
CA LEU A 119 -13.35 19.48 -3.76
C LEU A 119 -11.99 20.15 -3.95
N ASP A 120 -11.99 21.46 -4.28
CA ASP A 120 -10.76 22.23 -4.46
C ASP A 120 -9.89 22.24 -3.20
N ALA A 121 -10.51 22.42 -2.03
CA ALA A 121 -9.80 22.39 -0.75
C ALA A 121 -9.17 21.02 -0.44
N VAL A 122 -9.85 19.92 -0.80
CA VAL A 122 -9.31 18.57 -0.63
C VAL A 122 -8.11 18.35 -1.56
N VAL A 123 -8.19 18.78 -2.81
CA VAL A 123 -7.08 18.71 -3.78
C VAL A 123 -5.87 19.50 -3.30
N ASP A 124 -6.08 20.75 -2.87
CA ASP A 124 -4.99 21.62 -2.41
C ASP A 124 -4.32 21.07 -1.15
N ASN A 125 -5.10 20.51 -0.22
CA ASN A 125 -4.57 19.85 0.97
C ASN A 125 -3.72 18.62 0.61
N ALA A 126 -4.22 17.74 -0.25
CA ALA A 126 -3.49 16.54 -0.68
C ALA A 126 -2.17 16.90 -1.38
N LEU A 127 -2.17 17.93 -2.23
CA LEU A 127 -0.97 18.44 -2.87
C LEU A 127 0.05 18.99 -1.85
N ALA A 128 -0.44 19.74 -0.86
CA ALA A 128 0.42 20.30 0.20
C ALA A 128 1.08 19.19 1.03
N GLN A 129 0.34 18.11 1.37
CA GLN A 129 0.87 16.97 2.12
C GLN A 129 2.05 16.29 1.43
N VAL A 130 2.08 16.28 0.10
CA VAL A 130 3.16 15.65 -0.68
C VAL A 130 4.14 16.66 -1.29
N GLY A 131 4.05 17.96 -0.93
CA GLY A 131 4.94 18.99 -1.43
C GLY A 131 4.82 19.25 -2.92
N MET A 132 3.60 19.16 -3.49
CA MET A 132 3.36 19.27 -4.92
C MET A 132 2.38 20.41 -5.31
N SER A 133 2.14 21.38 -4.44
CA SER A 133 1.15 22.45 -4.64
C SER A 133 1.36 23.26 -5.93
N GLU A 134 2.61 23.51 -6.31
CA GLU A 134 2.96 24.29 -7.51
C GLU A 134 2.64 23.55 -8.83
N PHE A 135 2.36 22.24 -8.75
CA PHE A 135 2.18 21.38 -9.92
C PHE A 135 0.72 21.09 -10.24
N LYS A 136 -0.25 21.67 -9.50
CA LYS A 136 -1.69 21.42 -9.64
C LYS A 136 -2.19 21.42 -11.08
N ASN A 137 -1.75 22.41 -11.87
CA ASN A 137 -2.20 22.62 -13.24
C ASN A 137 -1.27 21.99 -14.30
N ARG A 138 -0.25 21.23 -13.88
CA ARG A 138 0.67 20.57 -14.82
C ARG A 138 0.13 19.21 -15.25
N PRO A 139 0.37 18.83 -16.52
CA PRO A 139 0.15 17.45 -16.97
C PRO A 139 1.10 16.49 -16.23
N PRO A 140 0.63 15.29 -15.78
CA PRO A 140 1.47 14.32 -15.06
C PRO A 140 2.73 13.89 -15.82
N HIS A 141 2.65 13.75 -17.15
CA HIS A 141 3.78 13.36 -17.99
C HIS A 141 4.91 14.41 -18.09
N HIS A 142 4.69 15.63 -17.60
CA HIS A 142 5.75 16.66 -17.47
C HIS A 142 6.48 16.60 -16.12
N LEU A 143 6.13 15.67 -15.26
CA LEU A 143 6.74 15.48 -13.95
C LEU A 143 7.87 14.42 -14.01
N SER A 144 8.86 14.54 -13.11
CA SER A 144 9.81 13.44 -12.87
C SER A 144 9.10 12.20 -12.30
N PHE A 145 9.74 11.05 -12.37
CA PHE A 145 9.16 9.81 -11.83
C PHE A 145 8.86 9.96 -10.33
N GLY A 146 9.77 10.53 -9.53
CA GLY A 146 9.54 10.77 -8.10
C GLY A 146 8.41 11.76 -7.83
N GLN A 147 8.25 12.80 -8.66
CA GLN A 147 7.11 13.71 -8.58
C GLN A 147 5.79 12.99 -8.90
N ARG A 148 5.75 12.19 -9.97
CA ARG A 148 4.56 11.37 -10.29
C ARG A 148 4.22 10.41 -9.14
N ARG A 149 5.21 9.78 -8.52
CA ARG A 149 5.00 8.91 -7.36
C ARG A 149 4.35 9.65 -6.20
N ARG A 150 4.80 10.86 -5.88
CA ARG A 150 4.18 11.69 -4.82
C ARG A 150 2.76 12.10 -5.19
N VAL A 151 2.50 12.45 -6.44
CA VAL A 151 1.13 12.74 -6.91
C VAL A 151 0.24 11.51 -6.79
N ALA A 152 0.72 10.31 -7.17
CA ALA A 152 -0.03 9.07 -7.00
C ALA A 152 -0.40 8.80 -5.52
N VAL A 153 0.50 9.10 -4.58
CA VAL A 153 0.16 9.07 -3.15
C VAL A 153 -0.92 10.11 -2.81
N ALA A 154 -0.82 11.33 -3.34
CA ALA A 154 -1.81 12.38 -3.09
C ALA A 154 -3.21 12.04 -3.59
N THR A 155 -3.35 11.35 -4.75
CA THR A 155 -4.67 10.91 -5.26
C THR A 155 -5.38 10.00 -4.27
N VAL A 156 -4.63 9.17 -3.56
CA VAL A 156 -5.16 8.26 -2.54
C VAL A 156 -5.46 9.00 -1.24
N LEU A 157 -4.54 9.85 -0.76
CA LEU A 157 -4.72 10.63 0.47
C LEU A 157 -5.91 11.58 0.41
N ALA A 158 -6.24 12.10 -0.78
CA ALA A 158 -7.41 12.94 -1.01
C ALA A 158 -8.74 12.25 -0.64
N MET A 159 -8.80 10.93 -0.73
CA MET A 159 -9.96 10.12 -0.33
C MET A 159 -10.02 9.85 1.19
N LYS A 160 -8.98 10.23 1.95
CA LYS A 160 -8.86 9.98 3.40
C LYS A 160 -9.06 8.51 3.80
N PRO A 161 -8.32 7.57 3.23
CA PRO A 161 -8.50 6.16 3.52
C PRO A 161 -8.13 5.83 4.97
N GLU A 162 -8.66 4.72 5.51
CA GLU A 162 -8.29 4.18 6.82
C GLU A 162 -7.01 3.32 6.73
N ILE A 163 -6.76 2.73 5.56
CA ILE A 163 -5.59 1.91 5.25
C ILE A 163 -4.96 2.40 3.96
N LEU A 164 -3.67 2.71 4.00
CA LEU A 164 -2.84 3.03 2.84
C LEU A 164 -2.03 1.79 2.47
N VAL A 165 -2.26 1.27 1.29
CA VAL A 165 -1.46 0.18 0.71
C VAL A 165 -0.53 0.77 -0.35
N LEU A 166 0.75 0.46 -0.26
CA LEU A 166 1.78 0.93 -1.18
C LEU A 166 2.44 -0.29 -1.83
N ASP A 167 2.36 -0.39 -3.15
CA ASP A 167 3.05 -1.46 -3.89
C ASP A 167 4.37 -0.93 -4.42
N GLU A 168 5.49 -1.45 -3.89
CA GLU A 168 6.88 -1.11 -4.23
C GLU A 168 7.15 0.42 -4.30
N PRO A 169 6.85 1.19 -3.23
CA PRO A 169 6.86 2.64 -3.30
C PRO A 169 8.23 3.27 -3.57
N SER A 170 9.33 2.61 -3.20
CA SER A 170 10.71 3.10 -3.40
C SER A 170 11.30 2.73 -4.76
N SER A 171 10.63 1.86 -5.54
CA SER A 171 11.15 1.39 -6.83
C SER A 171 11.36 2.53 -7.82
N ASN A 172 12.51 2.51 -8.51
CA ASN A 172 12.90 3.49 -9.53
C ASN A 172 13.03 4.94 -9.03
N LEU A 173 13.09 5.16 -7.71
CA LEU A 173 13.38 6.47 -7.14
C LEU A 173 14.89 6.69 -7.00
N ASP A 174 15.33 7.90 -7.33
CA ASP A 174 16.63 8.38 -6.92
C ASP A 174 16.70 8.57 -5.39
N PRO A 175 17.92 8.64 -4.79
CA PRO A 175 18.05 8.71 -3.33
C PRO A 175 17.36 9.92 -2.67
N ALA A 176 17.22 11.05 -3.38
CA ALA A 176 16.57 12.24 -2.85
C ALA A 176 15.05 12.05 -2.84
N SER A 177 14.47 11.64 -3.97
CA SER A 177 13.03 11.35 -4.09
C SER A 177 12.59 10.24 -3.13
N ARG A 178 13.46 9.22 -2.90
CA ARG A 178 13.21 8.15 -1.92
C ARG A 178 13.11 8.70 -0.49
N ARG A 179 14.01 9.60 -0.09
CA ARG A 179 13.97 10.27 1.23
C ARG A 179 12.73 11.15 1.37
N GLU A 180 12.43 11.99 0.37
CA GLU A 180 11.25 12.85 0.37
C GLU A 180 9.96 12.02 0.55
N LEU A 181 9.84 10.90 -0.17
CA LEU A 181 8.69 10.01 0.00
C LEU A 181 8.66 9.37 1.39
N ALA A 182 9.81 8.94 1.94
CA ALA A 182 9.89 8.39 3.28
C ALA A 182 9.43 9.41 4.34
N ASP A 183 9.83 10.67 4.21
CA ASP A 183 9.43 11.75 5.12
C ASP A 183 7.93 12.01 5.07
N ILE A 184 7.35 12.02 3.86
CA ILE A 184 5.89 12.10 3.67
C ILE A 184 5.20 10.94 4.38
N LEU A 185 5.61 9.69 4.09
CA LEU A 185 4.98 8.50 4.66
C LEU A 185 5.10 8.44 6.19
N ARG A 186 6.24 8.91 6.76
CA ARG A 186 6.40 9.00 8.23
C ARG A 186 5.44 10.00 8.88
N SER A 187 5.15 11.10 8.19
CA SER A 187 4.25 12.14 8.72
C SER A 187 2.78 11.74 8.76
N LEU A 188 2.39 10.66 8.06
CA LEU A 188 1.00 10.21 8.00
C LEU A 188 0.62 9.43 9.27
N ASP A 189 -0.50 9.78 9.89
CA ASP A 189 -1.13 8.99 10.96
C ASP A 189 -2.20 8.07 10.37
N ILE A 190 -1.75 6.97 9.76
CA ILE A 190 -2.61 6.03 9.02
C ILE A 190 -2.09 4.60 9.17
N THR A 191 -2.99 3.62 9.17
CA THR A 191 -2.62 2.21 9.01
C THR A 191 -1.98 2.01 7.64
N MET A 192 -0.80 1.37 7.59
CA MET A 192 -0.03 1.23 6.35
C MET A 192 0.36 -0.21 6.09
N VAL A 193 0.16 -0.65 4.85
CA VAL A 193 0.69 -1.91 4.33
C VAL A 193 1.63 -1.59 3.18
N MET A 194 2.91 -1.86 3.34
CA MET A 194 3.91 -1.60 2.32
C MET A 194 4.42 -2.91 1.75
N VAL A 195 4.06 -3.20 0.51
CA VAL A 195 4.65 -4.30 -0.26
C VAL A 195 5.99 -3.85 -0.78
N THR A 196 7.07 -4.56 -0.43
CA THR A 196 8.40 -4.19 -0.92
C THR A 196 9.40 -5.34 -0.84
N HIS A 197 10.41 -5.28 -1.68
CA HIS A 197 11.67 -6.04 -1.57
C HIS A 197 12.84 -5.18 -1.10
N ASP A 198 12.64 -3.86 -0.93
CA ASP A 198 13.63 -2.93 -0.35
C ASP A 198 13.62 -3.07 1.18
N LEU A 199 14.41 -4.03 1.70
CA LEU A 199 14.46 -4.32 3.13
C LEU A 199 14.92 -3.13 3.99
N PRO A 200 15.91 -2.30 3.57
CA PRO A 200 16.22 -1.05 4.25
C PRO A 200 15.03 -0.08 4.35
N TYR A 201 14.23 0.03 3.30
CA TYR A 201 13.05 0.91 3.31
C TYR A 201 11.94 0.38 4.20
N ALA A 202 11.74 -0.94 4.20
CA ALA A 202 10.86 -1.62 5.15
C ALA A 202 11.30 -1.37 6.60
N TYR A 203 12.59 -1.51 6.88
CA TYR A 203 13.15 -1.24 8.22
C TYR A 203 12.97 0.21 8.64
N GLU A 204 13.09 1.14 7.71
CA GLU A 204 12.96 2.57 7.96
C GLU A 204 11.53 3.00 8.33
N LEU A 205 10.51 2.39 7.72
CA LEU A 205 9.11 2.86 7.77
C LEU A 205 8.14 1.95 8.53
N CYS A 206 8.47 0.66 8.68
CA CYS A 206 7.56 -0.33 9.25
C CYS A 206 8.15 -0.97 10.50
N GLU A 207 7.38 -1.02 11.59
CA GLU A 207 7.80 -1.66 12.84
C GLU A 207 7.62 -3.18 12.79
N ARG A 208 6.65 -3.65 12.01
CA ARG A 208 6.31 -5.06 11.82
C ARG A 208 6.53 -5.45 10.36
N SER A 209 7.03 -6.66 10.16
CA SER A 209 7.17 -7.25 8.82
C SER A 209 6.55 -8.63 8.78
N VAL A 210 5.96 -8.94 7.64
CA VAL A 210 5.35 -10.24 7.32
C VAL A 210 6.01 -10.76 6.06
N ILE A 211 6.48 -12.01 6.06
CA ILE A 211 7.04 -12.63 4.86
C ILE A 211 5.98 -13.56 4.25
N LEU A 212 5.57 -13.24 3.03
CA LEU A 212 4.76 -14.10 2.17
C LEU A 212 5.68 -14.88 1.22
N SER A 213 5.59 -16.19 1.21
CA SER A 213 6.41 -17.04 0.35
C SER A 213 5.59 -18.25 -0.09
N GLY A 214 5.53 -18.53 -1.40
CA GLY A 214 4.73 -19.62 -1.94
C GLY A 214 3.23 -19.53 -1.59
N GLY A 215 2.70 -18.31 -1.47
CA GLY A 215 1.27 -18.06 -1.18
C GLY A 215 0.85 -18.27 0.27
N ILE A 216 1.80 -18.45 1.20
CA ILE A 216 1.55 -18.56 2.65
C ILE A 216 2.38 -17.55 3.44
N ILE A 217 1.92 -17.15 4.62
CA ILE A 217 2.73 -16.36 5.56
C ILE A 217 3.68 -17.32 6.27
N VAL A 218 4.99 -17.11 6.08
CA VAL A 218 6.05 -17.95 6.67
C VAL A 218 6.72 -17.30 7.88
N ALA A 219 6.57 -15.97 8.03
CA ALA A 219 7.06 -15.24 9.18
C ALA A 219 6.22 -13.98 9.43
N ASP A 220 6.06 -13.60 10.69
CA ASP A 220 5.36 -12.42 11.17
C ASP A 220 6.01 -11.97 12.48
N GLY A 221 6.48 -10.74 12.55
CA GLY A 221 7.17 -10.22 13.74
C GLY A 221 7.70 -8.83 13.57
N SER A 222 8.49 -8.36 14.57
CA SER A 222 9.13 -7.05 14.43
C SER A 222 10.07 -7.03 13.21
N THR A 223 10.10 -5.93 12.47
CA THR A 223 10.97 -5.78 11.29
C THR A 223 12.42 -6.05 11.67
N HIS A 224 12.85 -5.59 12.85
CA HIS A 224 14.19 -5.85 13.37
C HIS A 224 14.48 -7.36 13.49
N SER A 225 13.58 -8.14 14.14
CA SER A 225 13.79 -9.58 14.35
C SER A 225 13.79 -10.37 13.03
N ILE A 226 12.97 -9.98 12.09
CA ILE A 226 12.90 -10.62 10.77
C ILE A 226 14.17 -10.34 9.97
N LEU A 227 14.61 -9.08 9.90
CA LEU A 227 15.74 -8.69 9.07
C LEU A 227 17.11 -9.12 9.67
N THR A 228 17.19 -9.35 10.96
CA THR A 228 18.40 -9.91 11.60
C THR A 228 18.53 -11.43 11.46
N ASN A 229 17.47 -12.12 11.00
CA ASN A 229 17.48 -13.56 10.78
C ASN A 229 17.93 -13.91 9.35
N GLU A 230 19.24 -13.96 9.12
CA GLU A 230 19.81 -14.25 7.81
C GLU A 230 19.33 -15.59 7.20
N SER A 231 19.16 -16.62 8.04
CA SER A 231 18.67 -17.92 7.58
C SER A 231 17.24 -17.83 7.03
N LEU A 232 16.37 -17.08 7.73
CA LEU A 232 14.99 -16.84 7.32
C LEU A 232 14.96 -16.06 6.00
N LEU A 233 15.78 -15.00 5.88
CA LEU A 233 15.84 -14.20 4.65
C LEU A 233 16.30 -15.06 3.46
N LYS A 234 17.42 -15.78 3.61
CA LYS A 234 17.98 -16.64 2.55
C LYS A 234 16.99 -17.71 2.08
N THR A 235 16.31 -18.38 3.02
CA THR A 235 15.30 -19.42 2.71
C THR A 235 14.17 -18.85 1.86
N ASN A 236 13.83 -17.56 2.06
CA ASN A 236 12.76 -16.89 1.36
C ASN A 236 13.26 -15.98 0.21
N ARG A 237 14.49 -16.18 -0.26
CA ARG A 237 15.11 -15.43 -1.38
C ARG A 237 15.11 -13.92 -1.15
N LEU A 238 15.31 -13.52 0.10
CA LEU A 238 15.49 -12.14 0.52
C LEU A 238 16.93 -11.95 0.99
N GLU A 239 17.50 -10.78 0.73
CA GLU A 239 18.86 -10.46 1.10
C GLU A 239 18.98 -8.98 1.44
N LEU A 240 19.73 -8.66 2.51
CA LEU A 240 20.09 -7.29 2.83
C LEU A 240 21.18 -6.79 1.89
N PRO A 241 21.15 -5.51 1.46
CA PRO A 241 22.22 -4.95 0.66
C PRO A 241 23.56 -5.03 1.38
N VAL A 242 24.62 -5.27 0.61
CA VAL A 242 26.00 -5.32 1.13
C VAL A 242 26.33 -4.03 1.89
N GLY A 243 26.84 -4.17 3.10
CA GLY A 243 27.21 -3.05 3.98
C GLY A 243 26.03 -2.44 4.75
N PHE A 244 24.80 -2.91 4.58
CA PHE A 244 23.68 -2.48 5.42
C PHE A 244 23.76 -3.18 6.78
N SER A 245 23.83 -2.39 7.84
CA SER A 245 23.80 -2.89 9.22
C SER A 245 22.50 -2.46 9.91
N ILE A 246 21.85 -3.42 10.58
CA ILE A 246 20.67 -3.16 11.38
C ILE A 246 21.12 -2.67 12.75
N SER A 247 20.96 -1.38 13.02
CA SER A 247 21.14 -0.82 14.37
C SER A 247 19.87 -1.01 15.18
N GLN A 248 19.99 -1.30 16.48
CA GLN A 248 18.82 -1.24 17.38
C GLN A 248 18.23 0.17 17.30
N ARG A 249 16.93 0.26 16.98
CA ARG A 249 16.19 1.51 17.19
C ARG A 249 16.13 1.77 18.69
N ALA A 250 16.64 2.92 19.11
CA ALA A 250 16.58 3.37 20.51
C ALA A 250 15.14 3.67 20.91
#